data_011a03bb2d5a8fc9be279733df135f38
#
_entry.id   011a03bb2d5a8fc9be279733df135f38
#
_cell.length_a   1.000
_cell.length_b   1.000
_cell.length_c   1.000
_cell.angle_alpha   90.00
_cell.angle_beta   90.00
_cell.angle_gamma   90.00
#
_symmetry.space_group_name_H-M   'P 1'
#
loop_
_entity.id
_entity.type
_entity.pdbx_description
1 polymer ?
#
loop_
_entity_poly.entity_id
_entity_poly.type
_entity_poly.pdbx_seq_one_letter_code
_entity_poly.pdbx_strand_id
1 'polypeptide(L)'
;MNSGPEICSQVSLEQSLCERSDICSSAGCLDTFPAPLHNMFFMEYIGLIVCERGSFSFFSAGREETAHEGQTVFLPENVYFRVLDESPDLRVRLLFYKVDPIREILGNSVQVMRLYASLNVNKTEVWTTGEEQDIVHYMALLARYNSVTGNEFDKNERKLLLLSLTYRLCSIYSVRLSQQSGMVGRKKDIFLDLIHLVSKHYAEHRDVAFYADQLCLSPKYLSVLVKSVCGYTVQQLVFKAIVRHCIFMLHNTNKTVKEISDYHHFPNISAFGTFFKMHTGLSPRHFRRQQ
;
A
#
# COMPACT_ATOMS: atom_id res chain seq x y z
N MET A 1 24.70 17.11 17.53
CA MET A 1 24.30 15.84 18.12
C MET A 1 22.96 15.48 17.48
N ASN A 2 23.01 14.75 16.35
CA ASN A 2 21.83 14.29 15.63
C ASN A 2 21.48 12.89 16.19
N SER A 3 20.51 12.86 17.09
CA SER A 3 19.85 11.60 17.45
C SER A 3 18.98 11.19 16.25
N GLY A 4 19.47 10.21 15.48
CA GLY A 4 18.63 9.50 14.51
C GLY A 4 17.43 8.87 15.24
N PRO A 5 16.32 8.63 14.54
CA PRO A 5 15.14 8.03 15.16
C PRO A 5 15.51 6.65 15.72
N GLU A 6 15.36 6.46 17.02
CA GLU A 6 15.40 5.15 17.66
C GLU A 6 14.24 4.31 17.08
N ILE A 7 14.61 3.35 16.25
CA ILE A 7 13.67 2.37 15.71
C ILE A 7 13.44 1.35 16.82
N CYS A 8 12.32 1.50 17.49
CA CYS A 8 11.88 0.57 18.52
C CYS A 8 11.61 -0.81 17.89
N SER A 9 12.12 -1.84 18.53
CA SER A 9 11.96 -3.26 18.20
C SER A 9 10.50 -3.58 17.85
N GLN A 10 10.32 -4.34 16.77
CA GLN A 10 9.05 -4.90 16.30
C GLN A 10 8.27 -5.59 17.42
N VAL A 11 7.39 -4.86 18.07
CA VAL A 11 6.22 -5.46 18.66
C VAL A 11 5.22 -5.53 17.51
N SER A 12 5.07 -6.70 16.93
CA SER A 12 4.21 -6.88 15.76
C SER A 12 2.80 -6.39 16.08
N LEU A 13 2.17 -5.69 15.15
CA LEU A 13 0.71 -5.42 15.20
C LEU A 13 -0.07 -6.71 15.52
N GLU A 14 0.48 -7.85 15.13
CA GLU A 14 0.00 -9.21 15.43
C GLU A 14 -0.17 -9.47 16.94
N GLN A 15 0.70 -8.92 17.80
CA GLN A 15 0.59 -9.13 19.25
C GLN A 15 -0.39 -8.17 19.94
N SER A 16 -0.67 -7.01 19.35
CA SER A 16 -1.57 -6.02 19.97
C SER A 16 -2.97 -5.97 19.39
N LEU A 17 -3.18 -6.44 18.15
CA LEU A 17 -4.47 -6.38 17.46
C LEU A 17 -4.99 -7.74 17.02
N CYS A 18 -4.12 -8.68 16.63
CA CYS A 18 -4.51 -10.03 16.21
C CYS A 18 -3.38 -11.03 16.43
N GLU A 19 -3.66 -12.15 17.06
CA GLU A 19 -2.74 -13.29 17.13
C GLU A 19 -2.68 -13.98 15.75
N ARG A 20 -1.59 -13.76 14.98
CA ARG A 20 -1.21 -14.50 13.76
C ARG A 20 -2.28 -14.57 12.65
N SER A 21 -2.97 -13.50 12.35
CA SER A 21 -3.99 -13.46 11.30
C SER A 21 -3.53 -12.64 10.09
N ASP A 22 -3.85 -13.08 8.87
CA ASP A 22 -3.66 -12.31 7.64
C ASP A 22 -4.59 -11.10 7.53
N ILE A 23 -5.57 -10.99 8.44
CA ILE A 23 -6.53 -9.90 8.52
C ILE A 23 -6.68 -9.52 9.99
N CYS A 24 -6.57 -8.22 10.25
CA CYS A 24 -6.72 -7.63 11.56
C CYS A 24 -7.68 -6.44 11.46
N SER A 25 -8.85 -6.57 12.07
CA SER A 25 -9.86 -5.51 12.11
C SER A 25 -10.20 -5.17 13.55
N SER A 26 -10.29 -3.88 13.88
CA SER A 26 -10.81 -3.48 15.20
C SER A 26 -12.26 -3.97 15.36
N ALA A 27 -12.55 -4.67 16.46
CA ALA A 27 -13.90 -5.19 16.73
C ALA A 27 -14.92 -4.06 16.96
N GLY A 28 -14.44 -2.89 17.33
CA GLY A 28 -15.24 -1.69 17.57
C GLY A 28 -14.48 -0.44 17.19
N CYS A 29 -15.06 0.69 17.52
CA CYS A 29 -14.39 1.96 17.45
C CYS A 29 -13.36 2.09 18.58
N LEU A 30 -12.20 2.60 18.28
CA LEU A 30 -11.11 2.85 19.23
C LEU A 30 -11.06 4.34 19.56
N ASP A 31 -10.81 4.67 20.83
CA ASP A 31 -10.67 6.04 21.31
C ASP A 31 -9.22 6.55 21.20
N THR A 32 -8.27 5.68 20.90
CA THR A 32 -6.86 5.97 20.68
C THR A 32 -6.26 4.88 19.78
N PHE A 33 -5.17 5.20 19.10
CA PHE A 33 -4.42 4.22 18.33
C PHE A 33 -3.62 3.28 19.24
N PRO A 34 -3.45 2.01 18.85
CA PRO A 34 -2.54 1.10 19.53
C PRO A 34 -1.11 1.65 19.61
N ALA A 35 -0.46 1.48 20.76
CA ALA A 35 0.88 2.00 21.04
C ALA A 35 1.94 1.76 19.95
N PRO A 36 1.99 0.61 19.24
CA PRO A 36 2.94 0.42 18.16
C PRO A 36 2.82 1.42 17.00
N LEU A 37 1.62 1.97 16.74
CA LEU A 37 1.40 2.91 15.64
C LEU A 37 1.87 4.34 15.97
N HIS A 38 2.19 4.66 17.23
CA HIS A 38 2.85 5.91 17.63
C HIS A 38 4.36 5.89 17.37
N ASN A 39 4.92 4.72 17.09
CA ASN A 39 6.29 4.57 16.63
C ASN A 39 6.32 4.46 15.11
N MET A 40 7.51 4.62 14.50
CA MET A 40 7.65 4.43 13.07
C MET A 40 7.44 2.95 12.74
N PHE A 41 6.29 2.63 12.17
CA PHE A 41 5.88 1.28 11.85
C PHE A 41 5.99 1.02 10.34
N PHE A 42 6.60 -0.10 9.96
CA PHE A 42 6.63 -0.53 8.57
C PHE A 42 5.40 -1.38 8.25
N MET A 43 4.58 -0.90 7.32
CA MET A 43 3.32 -1.55 6.95
C MET A 43 3.58 -2.71 5.98
N GLU A 44 3.49 -3.94 6.47
CA GLU A 44 3.46 -5.15 5.62
C GLU A 44 2.06 -5.49 5.13
N TYR A 45 1.08 -4.72 5.55
CA TYR A 45 -0.34 -4.88 5.29
C TYR A 45 -0.88 -3.69 4.52
N ILE A 46 -1.96 -3.88 3.80
CA ILE A 46 -2.82 -2.76 3.43
C ILE A 46 -3.58 -2.33 4.67
N GLY A 47 -3.58 -1.04 4.94
CA GLY A 47 -4.30 -0.42 6.03
C GLY A 47 -5.47 0.42 5.56
N LEU A 48 -6.59 0.32 6.25
CA LEU A 48 -7.70 1.24 6.18
C LEU A 48 -7.96 1.79 7.59
N ILE A 49 -8.00 3.10 7.70
CA ILE A 49 -8.31 3.79 8.96
C ILE A 49 -9.49 4.71 8.69
N VAL A 50 -10.62 4.46 9.33
CA VAL A 50 -11.80 5.33 9.25
C VAL A 50 -11.85 6.20 10.48
N CYS A 51 -11.81 7.52 10.31
CA CYS A 51 -12.02 8.49 11.36
C CYS A 51 -13.53 8.74 11.51
N GLU A 52 -14.15 8.13 12.53
CA GLU A 52 -15.59 8.28 12.79
C GLU A 52 -15.90 9.59 13.54
N ARG A 53 -14.93 10.09 14.34
CA ARG A 53 -15.03 11.35 15.10
C ARG A 53 -13.66 11.89 15.41
N GLY A 54 -13.56 13.21 15.54
CA GLY A 54 -12.33 13.92 15.88
C GLY A 54 -11.35 14.01 14.72
N SER A 55 -10.07 13.96 15.03
CA SER A 55 -8.99 14.02 14.03
C SER A 55 -7.72 13.37 14.55
N PHE A 56 -6.85 12.97 13.63
CA PHE A 56 -5.50 12.52 13.96
C PHE A 56 -4.51 12.93 12.88
N SER A 57 -3.30 13.28 13.31
CA SER A 57 -2.18 13.59 12.42
C SER A 57 -1.25 12.37 12.33
N PHE A 58 -0.71 12.14 11.16
CA PHE A 58 0.18 11.01 10.91
C PHE A 58 1.29 11.36 9.92
N PHE A 59 2.39 10.63 10.02
CA PHE A 59 3.49 10.66 9.07
C PHE A 59 3.44 9.42 8.19
N SER A 60 3.46 9.60 6.89
CA SER A 60 3.57 8.50 5.94
C SER A 60 4.20 8.96 4.62
N ALA A 61 4.98 8.09 3.99
CA ALA A 61 5.61 8.34 2.69
C ALA A 61 6.40 9.68 2.62
N GLY A 62 7.01 10.09 3.75
CA GLY A 62 7.81 11.33 3.83
C GLY A 62 7.00 12.62 4.01
N ARG A 63 5.72 12.52 4.38
CA ARG A 63 4.81 13.67 4.60
C ARG A 63 4.03 13.52 5.89
N GLU A 64 3.68 14.65 6.45
CA GLU A 64 2.70 14.75 7.53
C GLU A 64 1.35 15.14 6.92
N GLU A 65 0.32 14.43 7.32
CA GLU A 65 -1.06 14.66 6.89
C GLU A 65 -1.99 14.51 8.09
N THR A 66 -3.19 15.11 8.01
CA THR A 66 -4.21 15.01 9.06
C THR A 66 -5.49 14.45 8.45
N ALA A 67 -6.08 13.49 9.14
CA ALA A 67 -7.41 12.98 8.81
C ALA A 67 -8.42 13.49 9.83
N HIS A 68 -9.60 13.85 9.34
CA HIS A 68 -10.71 14.39 10.09
C HIS A 68 -11.92 13.46 10.07
N GLU A 69 -12.91 13.75 10.89
CA GLU A 69 -14.20 13.05 10.92
C GLU A 69 -14.78 12.85 9.52
N GLY A 70 -15.28 11.65 9.24
CA GLY A 70 -15.83 11.26 7.94
C GLY A 70 -14.74 11.00 6.87
N GLN A 71 -13.49 10.88 7.25
CA GLN A 71 -12.41 10.56 6.31
C GLN A 71 -11.86 9.15 6.52
N THR A 72 -11.47 8.53 5.42
CA THR A 72 -10.78 7.24 5.40
C THR A 72 -9.35 7.41 4.92
N VAL A 73 -8.40 6.92 5.68
CA VAL A 73 -6.98 6.84 5.28
C VAL A 73 -6.72 5.47 4.68
N PHE A 74 -6.26 5.46 3.44
CA PHE A 74 -5.76 4.26 2.77
C PHE A 74 -4.24 4.21 2.88
N LEU A 75 -3.72 3.14 3.46
CA LEU A 75 -2.29 2.87 3.61
C LEU A 75 -1.90 1.72 2.67
N PRO A 76 -1.11 1.95 1.62
CA PRO A 76 -0.58 0.87 0.80
C PRO A 76 0.45 0.04 1.57
N GLU A 77 0.73 -1.17 1.08
CA GLU A 77 1.85 -1.98 1.60
C GLU A 77 3.21 -1.28 1.42
N ASN A 78 4.14 -1.65 2.26
CA ASN A 78 5.55 -1.24 2.19
C ASN A 78 5.75 0.28 2.32
N VAL A 79 4.98 0.91 3.19
CA VAL A 79 5.17 2.30 3.62
C VAL A 79 5.47 2.37 5.11
N TYR A 80 6.23 3.38 5.51
CA TYR A 80 6.34 3.72 6.93
C TYR A 80 5.16 4.58 7.34
N PHE A 81 4.58 4.26 8.48
CA PHE A 81 3.45 4.97 9.06
C PHE A 81 3.69 5.24 10.55
N ARG A 82 3.30 6.39 11.02
CA ARG A 82 3.34 6.76 12.44
C ARG A 82 2.23 7.76 12.75
N VAL A 83 1.48 7.52 13.80
CA VAL A 83 0.56 8.50 14.38
C VAL A 83 1.38 9.53 15.16
N LEU A 84 1.10 10.80 14.92
CA LEU A 84 1.82 11.93 15.53
C LEU A 84 1.01 12.54 16.68
N ASP A 85 -0.28 12.77 16.42
CA ASP A 85 -1.18 13.45 17.35
C ASP A 85 -2.61 12.95 17.19
N GLU A 86 -3.40 13.00 18.26
CA GLU A 86 -4.78 12.55 18.33
C GLU A 86 -5.65 13.58 19.03
N SER A 87 -6.83 13.89 18.51
CA SER A 87 -7.79 14.74 19.23
C SER A 87 -8.39 13.99 20.43
N PRO A 88 -8.77 14.70 21.51
CA PRO A 88 -9.31 14.08 22.72
C PRO A 88 -10.62 13.32 22.51
N ASP A 89 -11.35 13.63 21.45
CA ASP A 89 -12.63 13.00 21.08
C ASP A 89 -12.49 12.00 19.95
N LEU A 90 -11.26 11.52 19.68
CA LEU A 90 -10.96 10.61 18.61
C LEU A 90 -11.80 9.33 18.68
N ARG A 91 -12.33 8.93 17.53
CA ARG A 91 -12.99 7.62 17.30
C ARG A 91 -12.53 7.09 15.94
N VAL A 92 -11.80 6.01 15.95
CA VAL A 92 -11.26 5.39 14.73
C VAL A 92 -11.56 3.90 14.64
N ARG A 93 -11.70 3.40 13.41
CA ARG A 93 -11.70 1.97 13.09
C ARG A 93 -10.51 1.64 12.25
N LEU A 94 -9.92 0.48 12.52
CA LEU A 94 -8.73 -0.01 11.87
C LEU A 94 -9.03 -1.33 11.17
N LEU A 95 -8.52 -1.48 9.95
CA LEU A 95 -8.45 -2.75 9.24
C LEU A 95 -7.08 -2.85 8.57
N PHE A 96 -6.37 -3.91 8.88
CA PHE A 96 -5.11 -4.28 8.23
C PHE A 96 -5.25 -5.67 7.64
N TYR A 97 -4.80 -5.87 6.39
CA TYR A 97 -4.88 -7.17 5.75
C TYR A 97 -3.74 -7.40 4.76
N LYS A 98 -3.29 -8.64 4.65
CA LYS A 98 -2.30 -9.05 3.64
C LYS A 98 -2.99 -9.24 2.29
N VAL A 99 -2.25 -8.96 1.23
CA VAL A 99 -2.76 -9.02 -0.15
C VAL A 99 -2.78 -10.45 -0.70
N ASP A 100 -1.87 -11.30 -0.24
CA ASP A 100 -1.69 -12.63 -0.82
C ASP A 100 -2.97 -13.48 -0.85
N PRO A 101 -3.79 -13.53 0.22
CA PRO A 101 -5.07 -14.24 0.17
C PRO A 101 -6.03 -13.71 -0.90
N ILE A 102 -5.94 -12.40 -1.22
CA ILE A 102 -6.80 -11.78 -2.24
C ILE A 102 -6.29 -12.08 -3.64
N ARG A 103 -4.97 -12.10 -3.86
CA ARG A 103 -4.37 -12.42 -5.16
C ARG A 103 -4.79 -13.80 -5.66
N GLU A 104 -4.86 -14.78 -4.78
CA GLU A 104 -5.32 -16.13 -5.12
C GLU A 104 -6.78 -16.13 -5.61
N ILE A 105 -7.62 -15.27 -5.02
CA ILE A 105 -9.06 -15.24 -5.30
C ILE A 105 -9.39 -14.31 -6.47
N LEU A 106 -8.68 -13.17 -6.61
CA LEU A 106 -8.89 -12.23 -7.73
C LEU A 106 -8.65 -12.89 -9.09
N GLY A 107 -7.89 -13.97 -9.13
CA GLY A 107 -7.70 -14.82 -10.31
C GLY A 107 -7.43 -13.99 -11.56
N ASN A 108 -8.23 -14.21 -12.59
CA ASN A 108 -8.07 -13.57 -13.91
C ASN A 108 -8.82 -12.24 -14.07
N SER A 109 -9.31 -11.60 -12.99
CA SER A 109 -9.97 -10.30 -13.12
C SER A 109 -8.95 -9.18 -13.36
N VAL A 110 -8.48 -9.09 -14.60
CA VAL A 110 -7.46 -8.15 -15.06
C VAL A 110 -7.81 -6.71 -14.68
N GLN A 111 -9.08 -6.32 -14.76
CA GLN A 111 -9.52 -4.95 -14.48
C GLN A 111 -9.36 -4.60 -12.98
N VAL A 112 -9.74 -5.50 -12.10
CA VAL A 112 -9.59 -5.29 -10.64
C VAL A 112 -8.13 -5.30 -10.26
N MET A 113 -7.32 -6.20 -10.82
CA MET A 113 -5.88 -6.23 -10.61
C MET A 113 -5.19 -4.95 -11.05
N ARG A 114 -5.61 -4.34 -12.15
CA ARG A 114 -5.09 -3.04 -12.62
C ARG A 114 -5.38 -1.91 -11.64
N LEU A 115 -6.64 -1.80 -11.20
CA LEU A 115 -7.05 -0.78 -10.22
C LEU A 115 -6.34 -0.99 -8.89
N TYR A 116 -6.28 -2.24 -8.43
CA TYR A 116 -5.61 -2.60 -7.19
C TYR A 116 -4.10 -2.30 -7.23
N ALA A 117 -3.41 -2.65 -8.32
CA ALA A 117 -2.01 -2.30 -8.52
C ALA A 117 -1.82 -0.76 -8.54
N SER A 118 -2.77 -0.02 -9.10
CA SER A 118 -2.76 1.44 -9.12
C SER A 118 -2.88 2.04 -7.72
N LEU A 119 -3.74 1.49 -6.86
CA LEU A 119 -3.83 1.88 -5.44
C LEU A 119 -2.48 1.73 -4.73
N ASN A 120 -1.80 0.61 -4.98
CA ASN A 120 -0.51 0.31 -4.34
C ASN A 120 0.68 1.14 -4.86
N VAL A 121 0.56 1.77 -6.02
CA VAL A 121 1.61 2.65 -6.57
C VAL A 121 1.53 4.04 -5.95
N ASN A 122 0.35 4.43 -5.51
CA ASN A 122 0.10 5.75 -4.95
C ASN A 122 0.55 5.83 -3.48
N LYS A 123 0.59 7.04 -2.98
CA LYS A 123 0.90 7.39 -1.59
C LYS A 123 -0.23 6.90 -0.69
N THR A 124 0.04 6.95 0.61
CA THR A 124 -1.04 7.10 1.60
C THR A 124 -2.01 8.18 1.13
N GLU A 125 -3.28 7.87 1.09
CA GLU A 125 -4.33 8.78 0.64
C GLU A 125 -5.39 8.97 1.71
N VAL A 126 -5.79 10.22 1.92
CA VAL A 126 -6.96 10.56 2.74
C VAL A 126 -8.17 10.72 1.82
N TRP A 127 -9.19 9.93 2.07
CA TRP A 127 -10.40 9.90 1.27
C TRP A 127 -11.58 10.52 2.02
N THR A 128 -12.38 11.34 1.33
CA THR A 128 -13.73 11.73 1.71
C THR A 128 -14.63 11.26 0.59
N THR A 129 -15.37 10.19 0.80
CA THR A 129 -16.12 9.51 -0.26
C THR A 129 -17.63 9.58 -0.07
N GLY A 130 -18.09 9.79 1.17
CA GLY A 130 -19.49 9.61 1.57
C GLY A 130 -19.91 8.14 1.69
N GLU A 131 -18.94 7.21 1.52
CA GLU A 131 -19.17 5.77 1.54
C GLU A 131 -18.44 5.08 2.73
N GLU A 132 -18.01 5.87 3.70
CA GLU A 132 -17.28 5.41 4.88
C GLU A 132 -18.10 4.38 5.68
N GLN A 133 -19.44 4.53 5.70
CA GLN A 133 -20.35 3.59 6.36
C GLN A 133 -20.26 2.18 5.76
N ASP A 134 -20.14 2.06 4.44
CA ASP A 134 -19.99 0.76 3.79
C ASP A 134 -18.67 0.11 4.23
N ILE A 135 -17.57 0.88 4.26
CA ILE A 135 -16.26 0.39 4.72
C ILE A 135 -16.35 -0.06 6.18
N VAL A 136 -17.01 0.71 7.04
CA VAL A 136 -17.25 0.37 8.45
C VAL A 136 -18.03 -0.95 8.60
N HIS A 137 -19.05 -1.17 7.77
CA HIS A 137 -19.79 -2.44 7.77
C HIS A 137 -18.90 -3.64 7.41
N TYR A 138 -18.06 -3.51 6.37
CA TYR A 138 -17.08 -4.55 6.05
C TYR A 138 -16.09 -4.80 7.20
N MET A 139 -15.59 -3.75 7.85
CA MET A 139 -14.71 -3.87 9.00
C MET A 139 -15.38 -4.61 10.15
N ALA A 140 -16.65 -4.31 10.46
CA ALA A 140 -17.41 -4.97 11.50
C ALA A 140 -17.65 -6.48 11.20
N LEU A 141 -17.93 -6.81 9.93
CA LEU A 141 -18.07 -8.21 9.51
C LEU A 141 -16.73 -8.96 9.63
N LEU A 142 -15.65 -8.37 9.13
CA LEU A 142 -14.31 -8.97 9.17
C LEU A 142 -13.79 -9.14 10.60
N ALA A 143 -14.16 -8.24 11.52
CA ALA A 143 -13.78 -8.34 12.94
C ALA A 143 -14.27 -9.60 13.64
N ARG A 144 -15.36 -10.22 13.17
CA ARG A 144 -15.87 -11.48 13.70
C ARG A 144 -14.86 -12.62 13.58
N TYR A 145 -13.93 -12.51 12.65
CA TYR A 145 -12.93 -13.54 12.33
C TYR A 145 -11.55 -13.30 12.95
N ASN A 146 -11.38 -12.28 13.79
CA ASN A 146 -10.10 -11.97 14.42
C ASN A 146 -9.62 -13.07 15.37
N SER A 147 -10.55 -13.80 16.01
CA SER A 147 -10.26 -14.78 17.07
C SER A 147 -10.58 -16.22 16.67
N VAL A 148 -10.84 -16.49 15.38
CA VAL A 148 -11.47 -17.75 14.99
C VAL A 148 -10.47 -18.80 14.57
N THR A 149 -10.40 -19.87 15.35
CA THR A 149 -10.16 -21.22 14.88
C THR A 149 -11.40 -21.72 14.10
N GLY A 150 -11.77 -21.00 13.04
CA GLY A 150 -13.00 -21.24 12.29
C GLY A 150 -12.91 -22.50 11.42
N ASN A 151 -14.07 -23.05 11.09
CA ASN A 151 -14.19 -24.10 10.09
C ASN A 151 -13.81 -23.57 8.70
N GLU A 152 -13.79 -24.44 7.71
CA GLU A 152 -13.38 -24.06 6.34
C GLU A 152 -14.35 -23.09 5.66
N PHE A 153 -15.64 -23.12 6.04
CA PHE A 153 -16.64 -22.18 5.55
C PHE A 153 -16.37 -20.76 6.06
N ASP A 154 -16.01 -20.59 7.33
CA ASP A 154 -15.67 -19.31 7.92
C ASP A 154 -14.43 -18.69 7.24
N LYS A 155 -13.43 -19.53 6.92
CA LYS A 155 -12.23 -19.08 6.17
C LYS A 155 -12.60 -18.59 4.78
N ASN A 156 -13.50 -19.29 4.09
CA ASN A 156 -13.94 -18.94 2.75
C ASN A 156 -14.82 -17.67 2.77
N GLU A 157 -15.74 -17.55 3.75
CA GLU A 157 -16.55 -16.36 3.93
C GLU A 157 -15.68 -15.13 4.17
N ARG A 158 -14.69 -15.23 5.06
CA ARG A 158 -13.72 -14.17 5.31
C ARG A 158 -12.99 -13.72 4.03
N LYS A 159 -12.54 -14.66 3.21
CA LYS A 159 -11.91 -14.37 1.91
C LYS A 159 -12.86 -13.66 0.96
N LEU A 160 -14.11 -14.10 0.89
CA LEU A 160 -15.13 -13.48 0.02
C LEU A 160 -15.51 -12.07 0.49
N LEU A 161 -15.60 -11.82 1.79
CA LEU A 161 -15.81 -10.49 2.35
C LEU A 161 -14.67 -9.55 2.00
N LEU A 162 -13.43 -10.03 2.11
CA LEU A 162 -12.25 -9.25 1.77
C LEU A 162 -12.18 -8.97 0.26
N LEU A 163 -12.56 -9.94 -0.56
CA LEU A 163 -12.69 -9.76 -2.01
C LEU A 163 -13.74 -8.70 -2.33
N SER A 164 -14.91 -8.77 -1.71
CA SER A 164 -16.00 -7.80 -1.89
C SER A 164 -15.55 -6.39 -1.50
N LEU A 165 -14.89 -6.24 -0.34
CA LEU A 165 -14.28 -4.97 0.08
C LEU A 165 -13.26 -4.46 -0.95
N THR A 166 -12.43 -5.34 -1.51
CA THR A 166 -11.45 -4.97 -2.54
C THR A 166 -12.14 -4.40 -3.78
N TYR A 167 -13.22 -5.02 -4.24
CA TYR A 167 -14.03 -4.50 -5.34
C TYR A 167 -14.63 -3.13 -5.00
N ARG A 168 -15.12 -2.94 -3.77
CA ARG A 168 -15.65 -1.65 -3.31
C ARG A 168 -14.58 -0.57 -3.31
N LEU A 169 -13.40 -0.84 -2.76
CA LEU A 169 -12.25 0.08 -2.78
C LEU A 169 -11.82 0.43 -4.20
N CYS A 170 -11.77 -0.54 -5.10
CA CYS A 170 -11.49 -0.30 -6.51
C CYS A 170 -12.54 0.58 -7.18
N SER A 171 -13.83 0.41 -6.84
CA SER A 171 -14.92 1.26 -7.33
C SER A 171 -14.72 2.71 -6.88
N ILE A 172 -14.54 2.94 -5.58
CA ILE A 172 -14.27 4.25 -4.98
C ILE A 172 -13.06 4.90 -5.65
N TYR A 173 -11.95 4.19 -5.73
CA TYR A 173 -10.72 4.69 -6.34
C TYR A 173 -10.90 5.03 -7.82
N SER A 174 -11.65 4.22 -8.55
CA SER A 174 -11.95 4.46 -9.97
C SER A 174 -12.68 5.78 -10.19
N VAL A 175 -13.65 6.09 -9.32
CA VAL A 175 -14.40 7.37 -9.36
C VAL A 175 -13.45 8.54 -9.05
N ARG A 176 -12.67 8.43 -7.97
CA ARG A 176 -11.70 9.47 -7.58
C ARG A 176 -10.66 9.73 -8.67
N LEU A 177 -10.09 8.69 -9.26
CA LEU A 177 -9.13 8.83 -10.34
C LEU A 177 -9.71 9.61 -11.53
N SER A 178 -11.00 9.40 -11.82
CA SER A 178 -11.71 10.14 -12.87
C SER A 178 -11.92 11.60 -12.50
N GLN A 179 -12.25 11.90 -11.24
CA GLN A 179 -12.50 13.27 -10.76
C GLN A 179 -11.25 14.10 -10.63
N GLN A 180 -10.19 13.56 -10.03
CA GLN A 180 -8.95 14.28 -9.76
C GLN A 180 -8.15 14.64 -11.01
N SER A 181 -8.17 13.76 -12.00
CA SER A 181 -7.37 13.93 -13.21
C SER A 181 -8.13 14.48 -14.40
N GLY A 182 -9.44 14.73 -14.28
CA GLY A 182 -10.30 15.02 -15.43
C GLY A 182 -10.26 13.90 -16.49
N MET A 183 -9.81 12.72 -16.08
CA MET A 183 -9.63 11.57 -16.96
C MET A 183 -10.95 10.83 -17.14
N VAL A 184 -11.48 10.93 -18.34
CA VAL A 184 -12.62 10.13 -18.77
C VAL A 184 -12.18 9.22 -19.91
N GLY A 185 -12.56 7.95 -19.83
CA GLY A 185 -12.36 7.00 -20.90
C GLY A 185 -10.89 6.63 -21.15
N ARG A 186 -10.44 6.69 -22.41
CA ARG A 186 -9.17 6.13 -22.90
C ARG A 186 -7.90 6.49 -22.10
N LYS A 187 -7.79 7.70 -21.56
CA LYS A 187 -6.61 8.10 -20.78
C LYS A 187 -6.49 7.33 -19.47
N LYS A 188 -7.62 7.09 -18.80
CA LYS A 188 -7.69 6.28 -17.60
C LYS A 188 -7.29 4.83 -17.89
N ASP A 189 -7.83 4.26 -18.96
CA ASP A 189 -7.52 2.88 -19.36
C ASP A 189 -6.03 2.72 -19.66
N ILE A 190 -5.44 3.63 -20.42
CA ILE A 190 -3.99 3.64 -20.72
C ILE A 190 -3.17 3.69 -19.41
N PHE A 191 -3.56 4.54 -18.45
CA PHE A 191 -2.85 4.63 -17.18
C PHE A 191 -2.93 3.33 -16.37
N LEU A 192 -4.11 2.73 -16.29
CA LEU A 192 -4.30 1.45 -15.61
C LEU A 192 -3.55 0.30 -16.29
N ASP A 193 -3.54 0.29 -17.63
CA ASP A 193 -2.77 -0.66 -18.41
C ASP A 193 -1.27 -0.52 -18.16
N LEU A 194 -0.77 0.72 -18.12
CA LEU A 194 0.62 0.97 -17.76
C LEU A 194 0.97 0.42 -16.38
N ILE A 195 0.15 0.72 -15.36
CA ILE A 195 0.40 0.23 -14.00
C ILE A 195 0.45 -1.31 -13.96
N HIS A 196 -0.45 -1.95 -14.69
CA HIS A 196 -0.44 -3.40 -14.82
C HIS A 196 0.85 -3.91 -15.51
N LEU A 197 1.27 -3.28 -16.60
CA LEU A 197 2.54 -3.62 -17.29
C LEU A 197 3.74 -3.40 -16.37
N VAL A 198 3.78 -2.26 -15.65
CA VAL A 198 4.84 -2.00 -14.67
C VAL A 198 4.86 -3.11 -13.62
N SER A 199 3.72 -3.52 -13.07
CA SER A 199 3.68 -4.58 -12.05
C SER A 199 4.20 -5.93 -12.54
N LYS A 200 4.15 -6.20 -13.84
CA LYS A 200 4.66 -7.43 -14.45
C LYS A 200 6.13 -7.36 -14.84
N HIS A 201 6.59 -6.20 -15.31
CA HIS A 201 7.86 -6.09 -16.05
C HIS A 201 8.90 -5.19 -15.37
N TYR A 202 8.61 -4.61 -14.18
CA TYR A 202 9.51 -3.69 -13.48
C TYR A 202 10.90 -4.26 -13.20
N ALA A 203 11.02 -5.58 -13.04
CA ALA A 203 12.29 -6.22 -12.72
C ALA A 203 13.25 -6.19 -13.92
N GLU A 204 12.72 -6.34 -15.14
CA GLU A 204 13.49 -6.51 -16.37
C GLU A 204 13.59 -5.21 -17.19
N HIS A 205 12.50 -4.43 -17.24
CA HIS A 205 12.40 -3.24 -18.09
C HIS A 205 12.27 -1.95 -17.28
N ARG A 206 13.18 -1.00 -17.51
CA ARG A 206 13.22 0.30 -16.80
C ARG A 206 12.99 1.49 -17.71
N ASP A 207 13.02 1.29 -19.00
CA ASP A 207 12.88 2.34 -19.99
C ASP A 207 11.43 2.60 -20.41
N VAL A 208 11.14 3.84 -20.76
CA VAL A 208 9.80 4.27 -21.15
C VAL A 208 9.39 3.67 -22.50
N ALA A 209 10.37 3.40 -23.37
CA ALA A 209 10.10 2.92 -24.73
C ALA A 209 9.41 1.56 -24.69
N PHE A 210 9.91 0.62 -23.87
CA PHE A 210 9.29 -0.68 -23.70
C PHE A 210 7.78 -0.57 -23.36
N TYR A 211 7.43 0.24 -22.36
CA TYR A 211 6.03 0.39 -21.93
C TYR A 211 5.18 1.10 -22.99
N ALA A 212 5.75 2.04 -23.69
CA ALA A 212 5.06 2.75 -24.78
C ALA A 212 4.75 1.80 -25.95
N ASP A 213 5.69 0.95 -26.34
CA ASP A 213 5.52 -0.04 -27.39
C ASP A 213 4.43 -1.06 -27.01
N GLN A 214 4.43 -1.55 -25.77
CA GLN A 214 3.40 -2.48 -25.29
C GLN A 214 1.98 -1.86 -25.31
N LEU A 215 1.88 -0.53 -25.18
CA LEU A 215 0.60 0.19 -25.23
C LEU A 215 0.28 0.77 -26.61
N CYS A 216 1.12 0.50 -27.62
CA CYS A 216 1.00 1.04 -28.98
C CYS A 216 0.94 2.60 -28.97
N LEU A 217 1.79 3.23 -28.13
CA LEU A 217 1.87 4.68 -27.95
C LEU A 217 3.30 5.19 -28.20
N SER A 218 3.41 6.49 -28.47
CA SER A 218 4.74 7.12 -28.48
C SER A 218 5.23 7.34 -27.02
N PRO A 219 6.54 7.21 -26.76
CA PRO A 219 7.12 7.47 -25.43
C PRO A 219 6.82 8.87 -24.92
N LYS A 220 6.77 9.86 -25.80
CA LYS A 220 6.43 11.25 -25.47
C LYS A 220 5.00 11.37 -24.98
N TYR A 221 4.04 10.78 -25.70
CA TYR A 221 2.63 10.83 -25.32
C TYR A 221 2.41 10.14 -23.97
N LEU A 222 2.96 8.93 -23.79
CA LEU A 222 2.86 8.19 -22.53
C LEU A 222 3.44 8.98 -21.36
N SER A 223 4.62 9.60 -21.53
CA SER A 223 5.26 10.40 -20.49
C SER A 223 4.43 11.61 -20.08
N VAL A 224 3.84 12.33 -21.03
CA VAL A 224 2.96 13.48 -20.76
C VAL A 224 1.70 13.03 -20.04
N LEU A 225 1.06 11.96 -20.53
CA LEU A 225 -0.15 11.41 -19.93
C LEU A 225 0.10 11.01 -18.46
N VAL A 226 1.12 10.20 -18.20
CA VAL A 226 1.42 9.70 -16.86
C VAL A 226 1.72 10.83 -15.89
N LYS A 227 2.53 11.80 -16.32
CA LYS A 227 2.86 12.97 -15.48
C LYS A 227 1.63 13.81 -15.17
N SER A 228 0.67 13.93 -16.11
CA SER A 228 -0.58 14.67 -15.87
C SER A 228 -1.53 13.94 -14.91
N VAL A 229 -1.47 12.60 -14.86
CA VAL A 229 -2.34 11.77 -14.02
C VAL A 229 -1.87 11.67 -12.59
N CYS A 230 -0.61 11.30 -12.39
CA CYS A 230 -0.10 10.98 -11.06
C CYS A 230 1.09 11.86 -10.62
N GLY A 231 1.53 12.81 -11.45
CA GLY A 231 2.67 13.68 -11.14
C GLY A 231 4.04 12.99 -11.25
N TYR A 232 4.09 11.69 -11.52
CA TYR A 232 5.32 10.90 -11.67
C TYR A 232 5.66 10.67 -13.15
N THR A 233 6.95 10.44 -13.42
CA THR A 233 7.36 9.88 -14.71
C THR A 233 7.14 8.36 -14.72
N VAL A 234 7.06 7.76 -15.91
CA VAL A 234 6.99 6.29 -16.06
C VAL A 234 8.17 5.62 -15.35
N GLN A 235 9.37 6.14 -15.53
CA GLN A 235 10.58 5.61 -14.87
C GLN A 235 10.49 5.67 -13.34
N GLN A 236 9.94 6.76 -12.78
CA GLN A 236 9.71 6.85 -11.33
C GLN A 236 8.70 5.82 -10.83
N LEU A 237 7.66 5.50 -11.61
CA LEU A 237 6.73 4.42 -11.26
C LEU A 237 7.42 3.06 -11.24
N VAL A 238 8.26 2.77 -12.23
CA VAL A 238 9.07 1.54 -12.29
C VAL A 238 10.02 1.47 -11.09
N PHE A 239 10.73 2.56 -10.78
CA PHE A 239 11.64 2.60 -9.63
C PHE A 239 10.93 2.37 -8.30
N LYS A 240 9.73 2.94 -8.13
CA LYS A 240 8.89 2.66 -6.95
C LYS A 240 8.53 1.18 -6.84
N ALA A 241 8.19 0.53 -7.95
CA ALA A 241 7.89 -0.90 -7.96
C ALA A 241 9.12 -1.74 -7.58
N ILE A 242 10.31 -1.41 -8.11
CA ILE A 242 11.58 -2.06 -7.77
C ILE A 242 11.88 -1.89 -6.27
N VAL A 243 11.85 -0.67 -5.75
CA VAL A 243 12.15 -0.37 -4.34
C VAL A 243 11.22 -1.15 -3.42
N ARG A 244 9.91 -1.12 -3.68
CA ARG A 244 8.92 -1.85 -2.91
C ARG A 244 9.21 -3.35 -2.88
N HIS A 245 9.50 -3.96 -4.03
CA HIS A 245 9.84 -5.38 -4.09
C HIS A 245 11.18 -5.69 -3.39
N CYS A 246 12.18 -4.81 -3.51
CA CYS A 246 13.44 -4.97 -2.76
C CYS A 246 13.20 -4.93 -1.25
N ILE A 247 12.36 -4.02 -0.77
CA ILE A 247 11.96 -3.94 0.63
C ILE A 247 11.29 -5.25 1.06
N PHE A 248 10.30 -5.72 0.29
CA PHE A 248 9.64 -7.00 0.55
C PHE A 248 10.64 -8.16 0.64
N MET A 249 11.57 -8.28 -0.32
CA MET A 249 12.57 -9.35 -0.29
C MET A 249 13.53 -9.24 0.90
N LEU A 250 13.92 -8.02 1.28
CA LEU A 250 14.81 -7.79 2.44
C LEU A 250 14.12 -8.19 3.75
N HIS A 251 12.81 -7.97 3.88
CA HIS A 251 12.04 -8.28 5.08
C HIS A 251 11.59 -9.74 5.13
N ASN A 252 11.03 -10.25 4.05
CA ASN A 252 10.27 -11.50 4.05
C ASN A 252 11.04 -12.70 3.51
N THR A 253 12.32 -12.55 3.15
CA THR A 253 13.11 -13.63 2.60
C THR A 253 14.54 -13.66 3.16
N ASN A 254 15.16 -14.85 3.16
CA ASN A 254 16.58 -15.02 3.50
C ASN A 254 17.52 -14.70 2.33
N LYS A 255 17.02 -14.12 1.22
CA LYS A 255 17.86 -13.78 0.06
C LYS A 255 18.92 -12.78 0.44
N THR A 256 20.14 -13.03 -0.02
CA THR A 256 21.26 -12.11 0.17
C THR A 256 21.05 -10.81 -0.61
N VAL A 257 21.73 -9.75 -0.19
CA VAL A 257 21.71 -8.46 -0.94
C VAL A 257 22.18 -8.65 -2.39
N LYS A 258 23.09 -9.63 -2.62
CA LYS A 258 23.53 -9.98 -3.97
C LYS A 258 22.41 -10.60 -4.80
N GLU A 259 21.71 -11.60 -4.29
CA GLU A 259 20.60 -12.26 -4.98
C GLU A 259 19.46 -11.29 -5.29
N ILE A 260 19.18 -10.31 -4.42
CA ILE A 260 18.19 -9.25 -4.67
C ILE A 260 18.69 -8.32 -5.79
N SER A 261 19.97 -7.95 -5.79
CA SER A 261 20.60 -7.17 -6.84
C SER A 261 20.51 -7.86 -8.21
N ASP A 262 20.85 -9.16 -8.22
CA ASP A 262 20.84 -9.99 -9.43
C ASP A 262 19.41 -10.18 -9.97
N TYR A 263 18.44 -10.42 -9.09
CA TYR A 263 17.02 -10.56 -9.46
C TYR A 263 16.48 -9.31 -10.17
N HIS A 264 16.91 -8.12 -9.76
CA HIS A 264 16.52 -6.86 -10.37
C HIS A 264 17.49 -6.39 -11.46
N HIS A 265 18.36 -7.26 -11.95
CA HIS A 265 19.31 -6.97 -13.04
C HIS A 265 20.13 -5.70 -12.81
N PHE A 266 20.59 -5.47 -11.58
CA PHE A 266 21.59 -4.42 -11.34
C PHE A 266 22.97 -4.89 -11.79
N PRO A 267 23.77 -4.00 -12.40
CA PRO A 267 25.09 -4.37 -12.92
C PRO A 267 26.04 -4.89 -11.82
N ASN A 268 25.86 -4.45 -10.59
CA ASN A 268 26.60 -4.92 -9.42
C ASN A 268 25.90 -4.50 -8.12
N ILE A 269 26.34 -5.07 -7.00
CA ILE A 269 25.80 -4.80 -5.65
C ILE A 269 25.97 -3.33 -5.26
N SER A 270 27.02 -2.65 -5.70
CA SER A 270 27.25 -1.24 -5.37
C SER A 270 26.23 -0.33 -6.05
N ALA A 271 25.91 -0.58 -7.33
CA ALA A 271 24.87 0.13 -8.05
C ALA A 271 23.48 -0.08 -7.39
N PHE A 272 23.17 -1.31 -6.98
CA PHE A 272 21.97 -1.60 -6.21
C PHE A 272 21.96 -0.87 -4.87
N GLY A 273 23.05 -0.91 -4.13
CA GLY A 273 23.19 -0.24 -2.82
C GLY A 273 22.96 1.28 -2.93
N THR A 274 23.55 1.92 -3.94
CA THR A 274 23.36 3.34 -4.22
C THR A 274 21.92 3.66 -4.59
N PHE A 275 21.34 2.90 -5.52
CA PHE A 275 19.94 3.03 -5.92
C PHE A 275 18.98 2.91 -4.71
N PHE A 276 19.14 1.85 -3.94
CA PHE A 276 18.27 1.58 -2.78
C PHE A 276 18.39 2.69 -1.73
N LYS A 277 19.63 3.10 -1.39
CA LYS A 277 19.90 4.18 -0.44
C LYS A 277 19.33 5.52 -0.90
N MET A 278 19.42 5.84 -2.19
CA MET A 278 18.85 7.06 -2.77
C MET A 278 17.32 7.12 -2.60
N HIS A 279 16.64 5.98 -2.67
CA HIS A 279 15.18 5.91 -2.60
C HIS A 279 14.63 5.68 -1.18
N THR A 280 15.41 5.08 -0.26
CA THR A 280 14.96 4.70 1.09
C THR A 280 15.69 5.44 2.21
N GLY A 281 16.77 6.15 1.88
CA GLY A 281 17.65 6.78 2.87
C GLY A 281 18.66 5.83 3.52
N LEU A 282 18.48 4.51 3.41
CA LEU A 282 19.28 3.49 4.09
C LEU A 282 19.92 2.52 3.10
N SER A 283 21.09 1.98 3.45
CA SER A 283 21.66 0.89 2.65
C SER A 283 20.85 -0.41 2.83
N PRO A 284 20.80 -1.32 1.83
CA PRO A 284 20.07 -2.59 1.96
C PRO A 284 20.46 -3.41 3.20
N ARG A 285 21.76 -3.45 3.53
CA ARG A 285 22.27 -4.16 4.72
C ARG A 285 21.79 -3.49 6.02
N HIS A 286 21.79 -2.17 6.06
CA HIS A 286 21.34 -1.43 7.24
C HIS A 286 19.82 -1.58 7.40
N PHE A 287 19.09 -1.48 6.31
CA PHE A 287 17.66 -1.70 6.28
C PHE A 287 17.25 -3.07 6.83
N ARG A 288 17.95 -4.15 6.42
CA ARG A 288 17.70 -5.51 6.94
C ARG A 288 18.03 -5.67 8.44
N ARG A 289 19.03 -4.96 8.97
CA ARG A 289 19.40 -5.04 10.39
C ARG A 289 18.46 -4.31 11.33
N GLN A 290 17.56 -3.49 10.80
CA GLN A 290 16.56 -2.78 11.58
C GLN A 290 15.32 -3.64 11.86
N GLN A 291 15.39 -4.90 11.50
CA GLN A 291 14.50 -5.96 11.96
C GLN A 291 15.01 -6.49 13.30
#